data_953e0588d6bd01ede5921a97fbc307c6
#
_entry.id   953e0588d6bd01ede5921a97fbc307c6
#
_cell.length_a   1.000
_cell.length_b   1.000
_cell.length_c   1.000
_cell.angle_alpha   90.00
_cell.angle_beta   90.00
_cell.angle_gamma   90.00
#
_symmetry.space_group_name_H-M   'P 1'
#
loop_
_entity.id
_entity.type
_entity.pdbx_description
1 polymer ?
#
loop_
_entity_poly.entity_id
_entity_poly.type
_entity_poly.pdbx_seq_one_letter_code
_entity_poly.pdbx_strand_id
1 'polypeptide(L)'
;MLLIPNFGFGGAQQVFHDHSVELTRLGYEVTECVFNLDQADAYPSGNPVVNLDVPGHGSTVDKLKNFWQRCTRAKSAKQARRIDVCISHLEGGDYVNLLSQAGEKTVLCIHGSKVHDGEILGWVGWFRQKVFMPFLYRRPDHIVTVSRDIRSELIEHYKLDPTRITTINNFFHPAKILGRAAEAIDPKYEALFSHPRLMISSGRLAKQKNQAPLLDVLTELLKVQPDSKLVILGDGELRNDLVEQAKALGLKFYQAWNNDPLDQEYSLYFLGYQQNPFPYIKRAKLFVFPSGWEGFPMALGEAMICGLPVVSTDCPTGPREMLAPASAPGTRITDAEYGEYGVLMPLLKDDYRQHVRQVWVATLQKMLLDNELRAHYAAQAAKRMEDFTAERIFQQWEQVIQQVSAR
;
A
#
# COMPACT_ATOMS: atom_id res chain seq x y z
N MET A 1 -3.36 6.23 22.56
CA MET A 1 -3.24 4.78 22.22
C MET A 1 -3.34 4.60 20.73
N LEU A 2 -2.48 3.80 20.13
CA LEU A 2 -2.63 3.31 18.74
C LEU A 2 -3.11 1.87 18.78
N LEU A 3 -4.10 1.50 17.95
CA LEU A 3 -4.72 0.17 17.96
C LEU A 3 -4.71 -0.42 16.54
N ILE A 4 -4.18 -1.64 16.41
CA ILE A 4 -4.14 -2.41 15.15
C ILE A 4 -4.38 -3.89 15.44
N PRO A 5 -4.91 -4.70 14.51
CA PRO A 5 -5.12 -6.13 14.75
C PRO A 5 -3.85 -6.94 15.01
N ASN A 6 -2.75 -6.67 14.31
CA ASN A 6 -1.47 -7.37 14.44
C ASN A 6 -0.30 -6.50 13.95
N PHE A 7 0.94 -6.91 14.27
CA PHE A 7 2.19 -6.27 13.82
C PHE A 7 2.82 -6.96 12.59
N GLY A 8 2.06 -7.78 11.86
CA GLY A 8 2.56 -8.54 10.72
C GLY A 8 3.07 -7.68 9.56
N PHE A 9 3.47 -8.32 8.48
CA PHE A 9 3.97 -7.64 7.28
C PHE A 9 2.84 -6.97 6.48
N GLY A 10 2.98 -5.67 6.21
CA GLY A 10 2.03 -4.94 5.37
C GLY A 10 2.25 -3.44 5.41
N GLY A 11 1.74 -2.75 4.39
CA GLY A 11 1.88 -1.28 4.31
C GLY A 11 1.18 -0.54 5.46
N ALA A 12 0.00 -1.01 5.89
CA ALA A 12 -0.71 -0.41 7.01
C ALA A 12 0.00 -0.65 8.35
N GLN A 13 0.62 -1.81 8.53
CA GLN A 13 1.41 -2.13 9.71
C GLN A 13 2.70 -1.30 9.78
N GLN A 14 3.36 -1.09 8.63
CA GLN A 14 4.50 -0.17 8.55
C GLN A 14 4.10 1.25 8.93
N VAL A 15 2.99 1.76 8.36
CA VAL A 15 2.47 3.09 8.69
C VAL A 15 2.12 3.21 10.17
N PHE A 16 1.51 2.18 10.76
CA PHE A 16 1.22 2.13 12.20
C PHE A 16 2.49 2.24 13.04
N HIS A 17 3.51 1.45 12.71
CA HIS A 17 4.79 1.48 13.41
C HIS A 17 5.45 2.85 13.30
N ASP A 18 5.57 3.38 12.07
CA ASP A 18 6.17 4.68 11.83
C ASP A 18 5.36 5.80 12.51
N HIS A 19 4.03 5.68 12.57
CA HIS A 19 3.13 6.59 13.28
C HIS A 19 3.42 6.58 14.80
N SER A 20 3.61 5.39 15.37
CA SER A 20 3.96 5.23 16.78
C SER A 20 5.30 5.91 17.11
N VAL A 21 6.31 5.71 16.28
CA VAL A 21 7.64 6.32 16.43
C VAL A 21 7.57 7.85 16.35
N GLU A 22 6.88 8.39 15.36
CA GLU A 22 6.79 9.83 15.15
C GLU A 22 5.99 10.55 16.24
N LEU A 23 4.87 9.99 16.69
CA LEU A 23 4.12 10.56 17.81
C LEU A 23 4.96 10.60 19.11
N THR A 24 5.75 9.54 19.35
CA THR A 24 6.68 9.53 20.49
C THR A 24 7.76 10.60 20.35
N ARG A 25 8.31 10.79 19.15
CA ARG A 25 9.28 11.86 18.85
C ARG A 25 8.71 13.26 19.09
N LEU A 26 7.40 13.44 18.85
CA LEU A 26 6.69 14.69 19.13
C LEU A 26 6.31 14.89 20.60
N GLY A 27 6.65 13.94 21.49
CA GLY A 27 6.45 14.05 22.93
C GLY A 27 5.13 13.48 23.45
N TYR A 28 4.36 12.76 22.62
CA TYR A 28 3.17 12.05 23.07
C TYR A 28 3.54 10.77 23.82
N GLU A 29 2.82 10.45 24.89
CA GLU A 29 2.88 9.15 25.54
C GLU A 29 2.10 8.12 24.72
N VAL A 30 2.80 7.31 23.93
CA VAL A 30 2.20 6.34 23.03
C VAL A 30 2.11 4.98 23.72
N THR A 31 0.95 4.35 23.63
CA THR A 31 0.72 2.93 23.94
C THR A 31 0.20 2.25 22.70
N GLU A 32 0.84 1.18 22.27
CA GLU A 32 0.39 0.34 21.17
C GLU A 32 -0.53 -0.76 21.68
N CYS A 33 -1.60 -1.08 20.96
CA CYS A 33 -2.55 -2.11 21.32
C CYS A 33 -2.77 -3.06 20.13
N VAL A 34 -2.62 -4.36 20.36
CA VAL A 34 -2.81 -5.40 19.34
C VAL A 34 -3.74 -6.49 19.85
N PHE A 35 -4.40 -7.21 18.93
CA PHE A 35 -5.27 -8.32 19.29
C PHE A 35 -4.49 -9.53 19.75
N ASN A 36 -3.37 -9.79 19.09
CA ASN A 36 -2.48 -10.89 19.42
C ASN A 36 -1.05 -10.57 18.97
N LEU A 37 -0.06 -10.97 19.77
CA LEU A 37 1.35 -10.95 19.39
C LEU A 37 1.69 -12.30 18.79
N ASP A 38 2.04 -12.33 17.53
CA ASP A 38 2.57 -13.49 16.85
C ASP A 38 4.10 -13.44 16.84
N GLN A 39 4.74 -14.61 16.86
CA GLN A 39 6.21 -14.73 16.86
C GLN A 39 6.89 -14.16 15.60
N ALA A 40 6.12 -13.83 14.57
CA ALA A 40 6.58 -13.28 13.29
C ALA A 40 6.33 -11.77 13.16
N ASP A 41 6.36 -11.03 14.28
CA ASP A 41 6.18 -9.57 14.24
C ASP A 41 7.27 -8.92 13.41
N ALA A 42 6.84 -8.20 12.35
CA ALA A 42 7.76 -7.59 11.38
C ALA A 42 8.41 -6.32 11.90
N TYR A 43 7.73 -5.62 12.80
CA TYR A 43 8.12 -4.30 13.29
C TYR A 43 8.20 -4.32 14.80
N PRO A 44 9.42 -4.27 15.39
CA PRO A 44 9.59 -4.22 16.84
C PRO A 44 9.03 -2.91 17.39
N SER A 45 8.21 -3.00 18.42
CA SER A 45 7.72 -1.81 19.11
C SER A 45 8.80 -1.20 20.03
N GLY A 46 8.92 0.13 19.97
CA GLY A 46 9.70 0.91 20.94
C GLY A 46 8.86 1.45 22.10
N ASN A 47 7.53 1.29 22.05
CA ASN A 47 6.56 1.79 23.01
C ASN A 47 5.92 0.67 23.84
N PRO A 48 5.29 0.97 25.00
CA PRO A 48 4.54 -0.01 25.76
C PRO A 48 3.44 -0.68 24.91
N VAL A 49 3.43 -2.02 24.87
CA VAL A 49 2.46 -2.81 24.12
C VAL A 49 1.40 -3.39 25.05
N VAL A 50 0.14 -3.25 24.67
CA VAL A 50 -0.99 -3.97 25.23
C VAL A 50 -1.36 -5.09 24.26
N ASN A 51 -1.01 -6.31 24.60
CA ASN A 51 -1.51 -7.50 23.91
C ASN A 51 -2.89 -7.88 24.49
N LEU A 52 -3.94 -7.84 23.68
CA LEU A 52 -5.26 -8.28 24.12
C LEU A 52 -5.32 -9.80 24.29
N ASP A 53 -4.38 -10.53 23.72
CA ASP A 53 -4.24 -11.99 23.83
C ASP A 53 -5.55 -12.73 23.55
N VAL A 54 -6.14 -12.45 22.38
CA VAL A 54 -7.42 -13.06 21.95
C VAL A 54 -7.24 -13.61 20.54
N PRO A 55 -7.33 -14.94 20.36
CA PRO A 55 -7.07 -15.58 19.08
C PRO A 55 -8.00 -15.13 17.95
N GLY A 56 -7.48 -15.17 16.71
CA GLY A 56 -8.22 -14.80 15.50
C GLY A 56 -9.02 -15.95 14.86
N HIS A 57 -8.78 -17.19 15.28
CA HIS A 57 -9.33 -18.42 14.68
C HIS A 57 -10.46 -19.02 15.52
N GLY A 58 -11.16 -19.98 14.97
CA GLY A 58 -12.25 -20.71 15.62
C GLY A 58 -13.54 -20.71 14.79
N SER A 59 -14.57 -21.35 15.34
CA SER A 59 -15.93 -21.35 14.77
C SER A 59 -16.53 -19.93 14.70
N THR A 60 -17.66 -19.76 14.03
CA THR A 60 -18.37 -18.46 13.98
C THR A 60 -18.73 -17.95 15.37
N VAL A 61 -19.12 -18.85 16.28
CA VAL A 61 -19.45 -18.52 17.67
C VAL A 61 -18.19 -18.07 18.43
N ASP A 62 -17.06 -18.78 18.23
CA ASP A 62 -15.78 -18.40 18.83
C ASP A 62 -15.31 -17.04 18.33
N LYS A 63 -15.43 -16.77 17.04
CA LYS A 63 -15.08 -15.45 16.45
C LYS A 63 -15.89 -14.32 17.07
N LEU A 64 -17.21 -14.51 17.30
CA LEU A 64 -18.06 -13.53 17.96
C LEU A 64 -17.68 -13.33 19.43
N LYS A 65 -17.45 -14.43 20.17
CA LYS A 65 -16.97 -14.40 21.55
C LYS A 65 -15.63 -13.67 21.66
N ASN A 66 -14.68 -14.04 20.80
CA ASN A 66 -13.36 -13.45 20.77
C ASN A 66 -13.43 -11.94 20.44
N PHE A 67 -14.32 -11.55 19.54
CA PHE A 67 -14.53 -10.13 19.24
C PHE A 67 -14.99 -9.33 20.47
N TRP A 68 -15.98 -9.81 21.21
CA TRP A 68 -16.45 -9.16 22.44
C TRP A 68 -15.39 -9.18 23.54
N GLN A 69 -14.61 -10.24 23.65
CA GLN A 69 -13.47 -10.31 24.56
C GLN A 69 -12.40 -9.26 24.24
N ARG A 70 -12.11 -9.03 22.95
CA ARG A 70 -11.22 -7.93 22.51
C ARG A 70 -11.76 -6.59 22.94
N CYS A 71 -13.07 -6.31 22.71
CA CYS A 71 -13.70 -5.05 23.12
C CYS A 71 -13.60 -4.85 24.64
N THR A 72 -13.88 -5.88 25.45
CA THR A 72 -13.82 -5.80 26.92
C THR A 72 -12.38 -5.55 27.40
N ARG A 73 -11.39 -6.29 26.89
CA ARG A 73 -9.99 -6.12 27.27
C ARG A 73 -9.43 -4.78 26.82
N ALA A 74 -9.77 -4.30 25.61
CA ALA A 74 -9.39 -2.99 25.12
C ALA A 74 -9.98 -1.87 25.99
N LYS A 75 -11.26 -1.99 26.40
CA LYS A 75 -11.90 -1.03 27.32
C LYS A 75 -11.15 -0.94 28.66
N SER A 76 -10.86 -2.10 29.25
CA SER A 76 -10.11 -2.15 30.51
C SER A 76 -8.71 -1.55 30.39
N ALA A 77 -8.03 -1.81 29.27
CA ALA A 77 -6.70 -1.24 29.00
C ALA A 77 -6.74 0.29 28.84
N LYS A 78 -7.74 0.81 28.13
CA LYS A 78 -7.96 2.27 27.96
C LYS A 78 -8.20 2.96 29.31
N GLN A 79 -9.03 2.36 30.17
CA GLN A 79 -9.32 2.88 31.52
C GLN A 79 -8.08 2.86 32.42
N ALA A 80 -7.38 1.73 32.47
CA ALA A 80 -6.21 1.54 33.33
C ALA A 80 -5.07 2.51 32.97
N ARG A 81 -4.95 2.86 31.69
CA ARG A 81 -3.90 3.76 31.18
C ARG A 81 -4.37 5.21 30.99
N ARG A 82 -5.62 5.52 31.32
CA ARG A 82 -6.20 6.87 31.20
C ARG A 82 -5.96 7.47 29.82
N ILE A 83 -6.34 6.72 28.78
CA ILE A 83 -6.10 7.12 27.37
C ILE A 83 -6.94 8.35 27.04
N ASP A 84 -6.32 9.41 26.50
CA ASP A 84 -6.99 10.62 26.04
C ASP A 84 -7.55 10.45 24.64
N VAL A 85 -6.73 9.86 23.73
CA VAL A 85 -7.08 9.65 22.33
C VAL A 85 -6.70 8.22 21.90
N CYS A 86 -7.62 7.50 21.26
CA CYS A 86 -7.35 6.20 20.65
C CYS A 86 -7.50 6.28 19.15
N ILE A 87 -6.40 6.07 18.41
CA ILE A 87 -6.35 6.04 16.95
C ILE A 87 -6.29 4.57 16.53
N SER A 88 -7.25 4.12 15.75
CA SER A 88 -7.27 2.75 15.22
C SER A 88 -6.85 2.70 13.76
N HIS A 89 -6.19 1.61 13.41
CA HIS A 89 -5.77 1.26 12.06
C HIS A 89 -6.38 -0.07 11.65
N LEU A 90 -6.81 -0.17 10.40
CA LEU A 90 -7.53 -1.31 9.83
C LEU A 90 -8.91 -1.57 10.44
N GLU A 91 -9.80 -2.13 9.65
CA GLU A 91 -11.23 -2.27 9.97
C GLU A 91 -11.51 -3.06 11.26
N GLY A 92 -10.75 -4.14 11.50
CA GLY A 92 -10.87 -4.89 12.75
C GLY A 92 -10.54 -4.05 13.98
N GLY A 93 -9.51 -3.20 13.88
CA GLY A 93 -9.14 -2.20 14.90
C GLY A 93 -10.22 -1.16 15.10
N ASP A 94 -10.82 -0.67 14.01
CA ASP A 94 -11.87 0.36 14.06
C ASP A 94 -13.08 -0.11 14.87
N TYR A 95 -13.53 -1.34 14.62
CA TYR A 95 -14.69 -1.90 15.35
C TYR A 95 -14.40 -2.08 16.85
N VAL A 96 -13.21 -2.58 17.19
CA VAL A 96 -12.82 -2.72 18.59
C VAL A 96 -12.67 -1.35 19.24
N ASN A 97 -12.08 -0.36 18.58
CA ASN A 97 -11.95 0.99 19.11
C ASN A 97 -13.30 1.60 19.44
N LEU A 98 -14.26 1.54 18.50
CA LEU A 98 -15.60 2.13 18.66
C LEU A 98 -16.47 1.44 19.70
N LEU A 99 -16.32 0.12 19.87
CA LEU A 99 -17.15 -0.66 20.79
C LEU A 99 -16.50 -0.85 22.18
N SER A 100 -15.26 -0.35 22.36
CA SER A 100 -14.54 -0.36 23.63
C SER A 100 -14.34 1.02 24.24
N GLN A 101 -15.19 1.99 23.90
CA GLN A 101 -15.07 3.35 24.43
C GLN A 101 -15.12 3.38 25.96
N ALA A 102 -14.23 4.19 26.56
CA ALA A 102 -14.02 4.33 27.99
C ALA A 102 -13.93 5.80 28.45
N GLY A 103 -14.29 6.73 27.56
CA GLY A 103 -14.25 8.18 27.77
C GLY A 103 -13.21 8.93 26.94
N GLU A 104 -12.30 8.19 26.30
CA GLU A 104 -11.31 8.76 25.37
C GLU A 104 -11.96 9.25 24.08
N LYS A 105 -11.24 10.11 23.35
CA LYS A 105 -11.58 10.47 21.96
C LYS A 105 -11.18 9.38 20.99
N THR A 106 -12.04 9.11 20.02
CA THR A 106 -11.85 8.04 19.04
C THR A 106 -11.56 8.59 17.64
N VAL A 107 -10.45 8.18 17.07
CA VAL A 107 -10.05 8.51 15.70
C VAL A 107 -9.88 7.22 14.90
N LEU A 108 -10.43 7.15 13.69
CA LEU A 108 -10.21 6.02 12.78
C LEU A 108 -9.26 6.44 11.67
N CYS A 109 -8.24 5.64 11.39
CA CYS A 109 -7.34 5.83 10.26
C CYS A 109 -7.65 4.79 9.16
N ILE A 110 -8.25 5.23 8.07
CA ILE A 110 -8.76 4.37 7.00
C ILE A 110 -7.70 4.23 5.90
N HIS A 111 -7.14 3.02 5.76
CA HIS A 111 -6.02 2.70 4.88
C HIS A 111 -6.40 2.18 3.50
N GLY A 112 -7.67 1.93 3.22
CA GLY A 112 -8.10 1.37 1.92
C GLY A 112 -9.56 1.65 1.62
N SER A 113 -9.89 1.56 0.33
CA SER A 113 -11.27 1.67 -0.14
C SER A 113 -12.14 0.61 0.52
N LYS A 114 -13.30 1.01 0.99
CA LYS A 114 -14.30 0.11 1.57
C LYS A 114 -15.29 -0.43 0.53
N VAL A 115 -15.33 0.19 -0.64
CA VAL A 115 -16.17 -0.22 -1.78
C VAL A 115 -15.46 -1.25 -2.65
N HIS A 116 -14.14 -1.08 -2.86
CA HIS A 116 -13.34 -1.93 -3.73
C HIS A 116 -12.68 -3.12 -3.00
N ASP A 117 -12.76 -3.15 -1.66
CA ASP A 117 -12.30 -4.26 -0.85
C ASP A 117 -13.29 -5.43 -0.95
N GLY A 118 -13.01 -6.34 -1.89
CA GLY A 118 -13.86 -7.48 -2.24
C GLY A 118 -13.71 -8.72 -1.34
N GLU A 119 -13.10 -8.60 -0.15
CA GLU A 119 -12.78 -9.75 0.70
C GLU A 119 -14.01 -10.45 1.30
N ILE A 120 -15.14 -9.74 1.45
CA ILE A 120 -16.37 -10.33 2.00
C ILE A 120 -17.50 -10.21 0.98
N LEU A 121 -17.81 -11.32 0.33
CA LEU A 121 -18.88 -11.42 -0.67
C LEU A 121 -20.21 -11.90 -0.04
N GLY A 122 -21.29 -11.75 -0.81
CA GLY A 122 -22.62 -12.23 -0.44
C GLY A 122 -23.39 -11.29 0.51
N TRP A 123 -24.45 -11.81 1.13
CA TRP A 123 -25.37 -11.02 1.96
C TRP A 123 -24.68 -10.44 3.22
N VAL A 124 -23.68 -11.12 3.75
CA VAL A 124 -22.89 -10.65 4.91
C VAL A 124 -22.09 -9.41 4.51
N GLY A 125 -21.44 -9.45 3.34
CA GLY A 125 -20.71 -8.29 2.80
C GLY A 125 -21.64 -7.12 2.51
N TRP A 126 -22.80 -7.39 1.91
CA TRP A 126 -23.81 -6.37 1.68
C TRP A 126 -24.31 -5.71 2.99
N PHE A 127 -24.66 -6.52 4.01
CA PHE A 127 -25.11 -6.01 5.32
C PHE A 127 -24.00 -5.20 5.99
N ARG A 128 -22.76 -5.68 5.96
CA ARG A 128 -21.59 -4.95 6.47
C ARG A 128 -21.49 -3.57 5.83
N GLN A 129 -21.47 -3.51 4.50
CA GLN A 129 -21.25 -2.26 3.76
C GLN A 129 -22.46 -1.30 3.82
N LYS A 130 -23.69 -1.81 3.79
CA LYS A 130 -24.89 -0.97 3.67
C LYS A 130 -25.54 -0.58 4.99
N VAL A 131 -25.28 -1.35 6.05
CA VAL A 131 -25.94 -1.13 7.36
C VAL A 131 -24.91 -0.92 8.47
N PHE A 132 -24.01 -1.88 8.65
CA PHE A 132 -23.13 -1.92 9.82
C PHE A 132 -22.07 -0.82 9.79
N MET A 133 -21.36 -0.67 8.68
CA MET A 133 -20.34 0.37 8.54
C MET A 133 -20.91 1.78 8.59
N PRO A 134 -21.96 2.15 7.83
CA PRO A 134 -22.54 3.49 7.93
C PRO A 134 -23.02 3.85 9.35
N PHE A 135 -23.53 2.86 10.09
CA PHE A 135 -23.95 3.05 11.48
C PHE A 135 -22.78 3.27 12.43
N LEU A 136 -21.73 2.45 12.33
CA LEU A 136 -20.57 2.57 13.23
C LEU A 136 -19.68 3.77 12.89
N TYR A 137 -19.46 4.05 11.62
CA TYR A 137 -18.53 5.11 11.18
C TYR A 137 -19.10 6.53 11.37
N ARG A 138 -20.34 6.67 11.86
CA ARG A 138 -20.89 7.94 12.36
C ARG A 138 -20.52 8.26 13.80
N ARG A 139 -19.96 7.29 14.54
CA ARG A 139 -19.69 7.40 15.98
C ARG A 139 -18.33 8.02 16.35
N PRO A 140 -17.24 7.83 15.60
CA PRO A 140 -15.95 8.35 16.03
C PRO A 140 -15.97 9.88 16.14
N ASP A 141 -15.09 10.42 16.97
CA ASP A 141 -14.91 11.87 17.07
C ASP A 141 -14.32 12.42 15.78
N HIS A 142 -13.44 11.66 15.11
CA HIS A 142 -12.87 12.02 13.81
C HIS A 142 -12.47 10.80 12.98
N ILE A 143 -12.40 10.97 11.65
CA ILE A 143 -11.92 9.99 10.70
C ILE A 143 -10.78 10.61 9.89
N VAL A 144 -9.67 9.92 9.80
CA VAL A 144 -8.57 10.25 8.90
C VAL A 144 -8.56 9.24 7.75
N THR A 145 -8.52 9.73 6.52
CA THR A 145 -8.38 8.90 5.32
C THR A 145 -7.01 9.12 4.70
N VAL A 146 -6.37 8.05 4.24
CA VAL A 146 -5.02 8.16 3.65
C VAL A 146 -5.01 8.72 2.23
N SER A 147 -6.18 8.92 1.61
CA SER A 147 -6.31 9.56 0.29
C SER A 147 -7.63 10.32 0.16
N ARG A 148 -7.65 11.27 -0.79
CA ARG A 148 -8.85 12.08 -1.10
C ARG A 148 -9.98 11.22 -1.65
N ASP A 149 -9.65 10.19 -2.44
CA ASP A 149 -10.64 9.29 -3.01
C ASP A 149 -11.36 8.48 -1.93
N ILE A 150 -10.64 7.98 -0.90
CA ILE A 150 -11.26 7.30 0.26
C ILE A 150 -12.19 8.28 1.01
N ARG A 151 -11.77 9.54 1.17
CA ARG A 151 -12.63 10.56 1.77
C ARG A 151 -13.93 10.76 0.98
N SER A 152 -13.82 10.92 -0.34
CA SER A 152 -14.98 11.06 -1.22
C SER A 152 -15.88 9.84 -1.14
N GLU A 153 -15.31 8.63 -1.14
CA GLU A 153 -16.04 7.37 -0.97
C GLU A 153 -16.85 7.34 0.33
N LEU A 154 -16.24 7.72 1.46
CA LEU A 154 -16.94 7.75 2.75
C LEU A 154 -18.10 8.77 2.78
N ILE A 155 -17.90 9.93 2.17
CA ILE A 155 -18.93 10.96 2.08
C ILE A 155 -20.05 10.54 1.13
N GLU A 156 -19.72 10.06 -0.07
CA GLU A 156 -20.69 9.79 -1.13
C GLU A 156 -21.46 8.49 -0.92
N HIS A 157 -20.76 7.39 -0.57
CA HIS A 157 -21.38 6.07 -0.42
C HIS A 157 -21.93 5.82 0.98
N TYR A 158 -21.22 6.26 2.03
CA TYR A 158 -21.64 6.02 3.41
C TYR A 158 -22.36 7.21 4.06
N LYS A 159 -22.46 8.35 3.33
CA LYS A 159 -23.15 9.57 3.79
C LYS A 159 -22.65 10.05 5.15
N LEU A 160 -21.34 10.01 5.34
CA LEU A 160 -20.70 10.49 6.56
C LEU A 160 -20.53 12.02 6.49
N ASP A 161 -20.46 12.65 7.65
CA ASP A 161 -20.29 14.09 7.80
C ASP A 161 -18.88 14.52 7.34
N PRO A 162 -18.74 15.33 6.27
CA PRO A 162 -17.45 15.76 5.74
C PRO A 162 -16.64 16.62 6.73
N THR A 163 -17.27 17.25 7.73
CA THR A 163 -16.60 18.06 8.75
C THR A 163 -15.83 17.22 9.78
N ARG A 164 -16.12 15.92 9.83
CA ARG A 164 -15.48 14.95 10.71
C ARG A 164 -14.47 14.05 9.98
N ILE A 165 -14.17 14.35 8.71
CA ILE A 165 -13.26 13.55 7.90
C ILE A 165 -12.17 14.45 7.34
N THR A 166 -10.91 14.14 7.67
CA THR A 166 -9.72 14.80 7.10
C THR A 166 -8.92 13.79 6.29
N THR A 167 -8.38 14.22 5.15
CA THR A 167 -7.39 13.44 4.43
C THR A 167 -6.01 13.78 4.93
N ILE A 168 -5.29 12.78 5.42
CA ILE A 168 -3.86 12.86 5.77
C ILE A 168 -3.17 11.68 5.10
N ASN A 169 -2.35 11.97 4.10
CA ASN A 169 -1.67 10.94 3.35
C ASN A 169 -0.64 10.19 4.23
N ASN A 170 -0.28 8.98 3.83
CA ASN A 170 0.85 8.30 4.44
C ASN A 170 2.14 9.09 4.17
N PHE A 171 3.11 8.93 5.03
CA PHE A 171 4.38 9.64 4.97
C PHE A 171 5.54 8.69 4.73
N PHE A 172 6.67 9.28 4.39
CA PHE A 172 7.90 8.57 4.14
C PHE A 172 9.08 9.22 4.90
N HIS A 173 10.15 8.43 5.05
CA HIS A 173 11.45 8.89 5.56
C HIS A 173 12.48 8.83 4.42
N PRO A 174 12.57 9.84 3.53
CA PRO A 174 13.42 9.78 2.35
C PRO A 174 14.89 9.46 2.66
N ALA A 175 15.44 10.06 3.70
CA ALA A 175 16.82 9.79 4.11
C ALA A 175 17.06 8.32 4.51
N LYS A 176 16.12 7.68 5.23
CA LYS A 176 16.18 6.27 5.61
C LYS A 176 16.10 5.37 4.37
N ILE A 177 15.18 5.67 3.44
CA ILE A 177 15.01 4.91 2.20
C ILE A 177 16.26 5.03 1.33
N LEU A 178 16.78 6.24 1.12
CA LEU A 178 17.98 6.48 0.31
C LEU A 178 19.24 5.88 0.93
N GLY A 179 19.36 5.92 2.28
CA GLY A 179 20.44 5.24 3.00
C GLY A 179 20.43 3.74 2.74
N ARG A 180 19.27 3.09 2.87
CA ARG A 180 19.10 1.68 2.57
C ARG A 180 19.27 1.36 1.07
N ALA A 181 18.88 2.26 0.17
CA ALA A 181 19.05 2.12 -1.27
C ALA A 181 20.52 2.21 -1.73
N ALA A 182 21.41 2.70 -0.88
CA ALA A 182 22.86 2.72 -1.15
C ALA A 182 23.56 1.38 -0.84
N GLU A 183 22.89 0.45 -0.16
CA GLU A 183 23.44 -0.87 0.13
C GLU A 183 23.70 -1.67 -1.17
N ALA A 184 24.62 -2.64 -1.09
CA ALA A 184 24.91 -3.53 -2.18
C ALA A 184 23.74 -4.50 -2.42
N ILE A 185 23.54 -4.89 -3.68
CA ILE A 185 22.69 -6.05 -4.02
C ILE A 185 23.54 -7.33 -4.01
N ASP A 186 22.90 -8.49 -4.10
CA ASP A 186 23.60 -9.74 -4.30
C ASP A 186 24.41 -9.66 -5.62
N PRO A 187 25.76 -9.90 -5.58
CA PRO A 187 26.63 -9.76 -6.74
C PRO A 187 26.18 -10.54 -7.98
N LYS A 188 25.49 -11.66 -7.79
CA LYS A 188 24.97 -12.46 -8.92
C LYS A 188 23.96 -11.69 -9.79
N TYR A 189 23.35 -10.62 -9.28
CA TYR A 189 22.37 -9.80 -10.01
C TYR A 189 22.97 -8.53 -10.62
N GLU A 190 24.25 -8.20 -10.39
CA GLU A 190 24.86 -6.95 -10.87
C GLU A 190 24.73 -6.79 -12.41
N ALA A 191 24.98 -7.87 -13.17
CA ALA A 191 24.82 -7.84 -14.62
C ALA A 191 23.38 -7.54 -15.06
N LEU A 192 22.37 -8.13 -14.37
CA LEU A 192 20.97 -7.87 -14.62
C LEU A 192 20.60 -6.40 -14.36
N PHE A 193 21.04 -5.84 -13.22
CA PHE A 193 20.70 -4.47 -12.83
C PHE A 193 21.50 -3.39 -13.58
N SER A 194 22.51 -3.80 -14.36
CA SER A 194 23.19 -2.93 -15.33
C SER A 194 22.45 -2.82 -16.67
N HIS A 195 21.41 -3.64 -16.89
CA HIS A 195 20.70 -3.69 -18.17
C HIS A 195 19.93 -2.38 -18.45
N PRO A 196 20.05 -1.79 -19.69
CA PRO A 196 19.49 -0.49 -20.01
C PRO A 196 17.96 -0.45 -20.10
N ARG A 197 17.30 -1.61 -20.24
CA ARG A 197 15.84 -1.74 -20.39
C ARG A 197 15.23 -2.62 -19.29
N LEU A 198 15.67 -2.39 -18.06
CA LEU A 198 15.19 -3.13 -16.89
C LEU A 198 14.01 -2.40 -16.23
N MET A 199 12.86 -3.04 -16.24
CA MET A 199 11.70 -2.65 -15.46
C MET A 199 11.69 -3.41 -14.14
N ILE A 200 11.08 -2.82 -13.11
CA ILE A 200 10.90 -3.45 -11.81
C ILE A 200 9.48 -3.20 -11.28
N SER A 201 8.90 -4.22 -10.65
CA SER A 201 7.66 -4.14 -9.88
C SER A 201 7.90 -4.72 -8.50
N SER A 202 7.37 -4.11 -7.45
CA SER A 202 7.55 -4.55 -6.07
C SER A 202 6.23 -4.55 -5.31
N GLY A 203 5.95 -5.66 -4.61
CA GLY A 203 4.76 -5.82 -3.79
C GLY A 203 4.40 -7.29 -3.57
N ARG A 204 3.45 -7.53 -2.66
CA ARG A 204 2.94 -8.88 -2.40
C ARG A 204 2.37 -9.50 -3.68
N LEU A 205 2.65 -10.77 -3.93
CA LEU A 205 2.08 -11.50 -5.07
C LEU A 205 0.64 -11.89 -4.75
N ALA A 206 -0.26 -10.92 -4.92
CA ALA A 206 -1.65 -10.99 -4.52
C ALA A 206 -2.56 -10.39 -5.58
N LYS A 207 -3.83 -10.76 -5.57
CA LYS A 207 -4.84 -10.26 -6.52
C LYS A 207 -4.88 -8.72 -6.59
N GLN A 208 -4.72 -8.06 -5.46
CA GLN A 208 -4.67 -6.59 -5.36
C GLN A 208 -3.55 -5.99 -6.23
N LYS A 209 -2.37 -6.59 -6.21
CA LYS A 209 -1.18 -6.06 -6.91
C LYS A 209 -1.18 -6.36 -8.41
N ASN A 210 -2.05 -7.26 -8.86
CA ASN A 210 -2.42 -7.45 -10.27
C ASN A 210 -1.24 -7.68 -11.22
N GLN A 211 -0.21 -8.43 -10.77
CA GLN A 211 0.97 -8.72 -11.59
C GLN A 211 0.68 -9.64 -12.77
N ALA A 212 -0.34 -10.49 -12.68
CA ALA A 212 -0.66 -11.47 -13.73
C ALA A 212 -0.89 -10.82 -15.11
N PRO A 213 -1.76 -9.79 -15.29
CA PRO A 213 -1.90 -9.13 -16.58
C PRO A 213 -0.63 -8.41 -17.06
N LEU A 214 0.29 -8.04 -16.15
CA LEU A 214 1.58 -7.45 -16.55
C LEU A 214 2.46 -8.44 -17.30
N LEU A 215 2.34 -9.76 -17.04
CA LEU A 215 3.05 -10.79 -17.80
C LEU A 215 2.56 -10.86 -19.25
N ASP A 216 1.25 -10.68 -19.49
CA ASP A 216 0.70 -10.58 -20.84
C ASP A 216 1.25 -9.34 -21.56
N VAL A 217 1.33 -8.20 -20.86
CA VAL A 217 1.93 -6.97 -21.41
C VAL A 217 3.41 -7.18 -21.75
N LEU A 218 4.17 -7.84 -20.87
CA LEU A 218 5.57 -8.16 -21.13
C LEU A 218 5.72 -9.04 -22.39
N THR A 219 4.88 -10.04 -22.54
CA THR A 219 4.90 -10.93 -23.72
C THR A 219 4.71 -10.15 -25.01
N GLU A 220 3.79 -9.19 -25.05
CA GLU A 220 3.59 -8.34 -26.22
C GLU A 220 4.73 -7.32 -26.40
N LEU A 221 5.26 -6.76 -25.32
CA LEU A 221 6.40 -5.84 -25.36
C LEU A 221 7.63 -6.51 -25.97
N LEU A 222 7.89 -7.76 -25.64
CA LEU A 222 9.03 -8.52 -26.18
C LEU A 222 8.96 -8.74 -27.69
N LYS A 223 7.79 -8.67 -28.32
CA LYS A 223 7.66 -8.74 -29.79
C LYS A 223 8.20 -7.50 -30.49
N VAL A 224 8.11 -6.33 -29.84
CA VAL A 224 8.56 -5.03 -30.40
C VAL A 224 9.89 -4.56 -29.79
N GLN A 225 10.24 -5.09 -28.62
CA GLN A 225 11.47 -4.76 -27.90
C GLN A 225 12.01 -6.00 -27.16
N PRO A 226 12.66 -6.92 -27.89
CA PRO A 226 13.02 -8.26 -27.40
C PRO A 226 13.98 -8.30 -26.21
N ASP A 227 14.75 -7.24 -26.00
CA ASP A 227 15.75 -7.13 -24.92
C ASP A 227 15.18 -6.45 -23.65
N SER A 228 13.88 -6.23 -23.57
CA SER A 228 13.24 -5.75 -22.35
C SER A 228 13.29 -6.80 -21.23
N LYS A 229 13.52 -6.36 -20.00
CA LYS A 229 13.57 -7.23 -18.83
C LYS A 229 12.62 -6.70 -17.74
N LEU A 230 11.94 -7.63 -17.06
CA LEU A 230 11.08 -7.33 -15.91
C LEU A 230 11.56 -8.09 -14.68
N VAL A 231 11.81 -7.38 -13.60
CA VAL A 231 12.02 -7.93 -12.26
C VAL A 231 10.77 -7.77 -11.43
N ILE A 232 10.34 -8.83 -10.76
CA ILE A 232 9.25 -8.82 -9.76
C ILE A 232 9.85 -9.16 -8.40
N LEU A 233 9.76 -8.20 -7.46
CA LEU A 233 10.11 -8.37 -6.06
C LEU A 233 8.86 -8.62 -5.23
N GLY A 234 8.92 -9.62 -4.40
CA GLY A 234 7.85 -9.97 -3.47
C GLY A 234 7.53 -11.46 -3.42
N ASP A 235 6.68 -11.83 -2.49
CA ASP A 235 6.12 -13.17 -2.34
C ASP A 235 4.63 -13.06 -1.98
N GLY A 236 3.89 -14.15 -2.11
CA GLY A 236 2.46 -14.18 -1.79
C GLY A 236 1.74 -15.38 -2.39
N GLU A 237 0.43 -15.38 -2.19
CA GLU A 237 -0.46 -16.48 -2.54
C GLU A 237 -0.50 -16.80 -4.04
N LEU A 238 -0.24 -15.82 -4.91
CA LEU A 238 -0.25 -16.00 -6.37
C LEU A 238 1.11 -16.39 -6.95
N ARG A 239 2.13 -16.69 -6.14
CA ARG A 239 3.47 -17.04 -6.63
C ARG A 239 3.46 -18.17 -7.66
N ASN A 240 2.78 -19.27 -7.34
CA ASN A 240 2.73 -20.44 -8.23
C ASN A 240 1.89 -20.13 -9.49
N ASP A 241 0.79 -19.41 -9.35
CA ASP A 241 -0.07 -19.05 -10.50
C ASP A 241 0.67 -18.16 -11.50
N LEU A 242 1.49 -17.21 -11.02
CA LEU A 242 2.33 -16.35 -11.88
C LEU A 242 3.41 -17.16 -12.62
N VAL A 243 4.00 -18.15 -11.96
CA VAL A 243 4.96 -19.05 -12.58
C VAL A 243 4.30 -19.90 -13.69
N GLU A 244 3.15 -20.48 -13.41
CA GLU A 244 2.39 -21.26 -14.40
C GLU A 244 1.94 -20.39 -15.58
N GLN A 245 1.51 -19.15 -15.33
CA GLN A 245 1.18 -18.21 -16.39
C GLN A 245 2.41 -17.84 -17.23
N ALA A 246 3.57 -17.60 -16.62
CA ALA A 246 4.81 -17.31 -17.36
C ALA A 246 5.19 -18.47 -18.29
N LYS A 247 5.03 -19.73 -17.83
CA LYS A 247 5.22 -20.93 -18.66
C LYS A 247 4.23 -20.98 -19.83
N ALA A 248 2.95 -20.77 -19.55
CA ALA A 248 1.90 -20.80 -20.56
C ALA A 248 2.09 -19.72 -21.65
N LEU A 249 2.65 -18.56 -21.28
CA LEU A 249 3.01 -17.47 -22.18
C LEU A 249 4.32 -17.71 -22.94
N GLY A 250 5.07 -18.78 -22.65
CA GLY A 250 6.37 -19.07 -23.26
C GLY A 250 7.48 -18.09 -22.86
N LEU A 251 7.34 -17.38 -21.74
CA LEU A 251 8.37 -16.46 -21.27
C LEU A 251 9.58 -17.23 -20.74
N LYS A 252 10.78 -16.77 -21.07
CA LYS A 252 12.00 -17.22 -20.40
C LYS A 252 12.10 -16.51 -19.06
N PHE A 253 11.99 -17.24 -17.94
CA PHE A 253 11.98 -16.66 -16.61
C PHE A 253 12.94 -17.35 -15.65
N TYR A 254 13.40 -16.58 -14.67
CA TYR A 254 14.26 -16.98 -13.56
C TYR A 254 13.47 -16.97 -12.26
N GLN A 255 13.74 -17.93 -11.37
CA GLN A 255 13.13 -18.02 -10.02
C GLN A 255 14.22 -18.15 -8.96
N ALA A 256 14.37 -17.13 -8.11
CA ALA A 256 15.40 -17.12 -7.07
C ALA A 256 15.22 -18.24 -6.02
N TRP A 257 14.00 -18.67 -5.77
CA TRP A 257 13.70 -19.71 -4.79
C TRP A 257 13.93 -21.16 -5.28
N ASN A 258 14.16 -21.35 -6.57
CA ASN A 258 14.53 -22.64 -7.15
C ASN A 258 16.04 -22.83 -7.25
N ASN A 259 16.84 -21.80 -6.91
CA ASN A 259 18.27 -21.74 -7.18
C ASN A 259 18.58 -21.96 -8.67
N ASP A 260 17.73 -21.45 -9.57
CA ASP A 260 17.98 -21.53 -11.00
C ASP A 260 19.32 -20.88 -11.34
N PRO A 261 20.11 -21.42 -12.27
CA PRO A 261 21.35 -20.77 -12.69
C PRO A 261 21.05 -19.49 -13.48
N LEU A 262 21.89 -18.47 -13.30
CA LEU A 262 21.85 -17.23 -14.10
C LEU A 262 22.84 -17.34 -15.30
N ASP A 263 22.85 -18.47 -15.96
CA ASP A 263 23.75 -18.82 -17.06
C ASP A 263 23.18 -18.52 -18.44
N GLN A 264 21.94 -18.06 -18.52
CA GLN A 264 21.28 -17.67 -19.76
C GLN A 264 20.50 -16.36 -19.59
N GLU A 265 20.09 -15.78 -20.70
CA GLU A 265 19.24 -14.59 -20.68
C GLU A 265 17.77 -14.92 -20.44
N TYR A 266 17.20 -14.28 -19.45
CA TYR A 266 15.78 -14.32 -19.14
C TYR A 266 15.14 -12.95 -19.44
N SER A 267 13.86 -12.94 -19.74
CA SER A 267 13.04 -11.71 -19.87
C SER A 267 12.29 -11.35 -18.60
N LEU A 268 12.04 -12.33 -17.73
CA LEU A 268 11.32 -12.17 -16.48
C LEU A 268 12.13 -12.78 -15.32
N TYR A 269 12.22 -12.03 -14.22
CA TYR A 269 12.95 -12.46 -13.03
C TYR A 269 12.07 -12.33 -11.79
N PHE A 270 11.75 -13.44 -11.17
CA PHE A 270 11.13 -13.50 -9.86
C PHE A 270 12.22 -13.59 -8.79
N LEU A 271 12.49 -12.50 -8.07
CA LEU A 271 13.55 -12.47 -7.05
C LEU A 271 13.05 -12.76 -5.64
N GLY A 272 11.73 -13.00 -5.48
CA GLY A 272 11.15 -13.29 -4.17
C GLY A 272 11.09 -12.08 -3.24
N TYR A 273 10.77 -12.34 -1.98
CA TYR A 273 10.77 -11.31 -0.94
C TYR A 273 12.19 -10.82 -0.66
N GLN A 274 12.36 -9.50 -0.65
CA GLN A 274 13.61 -8.83 -0.30
C GLN A 274 13.38 -8.01 0.97
N GLN A 275 14.16 -8.26 2.02
CA GLN A 275 14.10 -7.49 3.26
C GLN A 275 14.47 -6.01 3.04
N ASN A 276 15.37 -5.75 2.11
CA ASN A 276 15.69 -4.42 1.61
C ASN A 276 15.50 -4.38 0.09
N PRO A 277 14.33 -3.95 -0.42
CA PRO A 277 14.09 -3.89 -1.87
C PRO A 277 14.73 -2.66 -2.52
N PHE A 278 15.07 -1.62 -1.75
CA PHE A 278 15.47 -0.32 -2.27
C PHE A 278 16.73 -0.33 -3.14
N PRO A 279 17.80 -1.11 -2.85
CA PRO A 279 18.96 -1.19 -3.72
C PRO A 279 18.64 -1.75 -5.12
N TYR A 280 17.68 -2.69 -5.20
CA TYR A 280 17.19 -3.25 -6.45
C TYR A 280 16.32 -2.22 -7.20
N ILE A 281 15.38 -1.57 -6.50
CA ILE A 281 14.52 -0.53 -7.06
C ILE A 281 15.40 0.56 -7.67
N LYS A 282 16.30 1.17 -6.91
CA LYS A 282 17.15 2.28 -7.34
C LYS A 282 17.97 2.00 -8.62
N ARG A 283 18.33 0.73 -8.86
CA ARG A 283 19.17 0.34 -10.02
C ARG A 283 18.37 0.07 -11.29
N ALA A 284 17.05 -0.12 -11.19
CA ALA A 284 16.17 -0.29 -12.34
C ALA A 284 16.06 1.00 -13.19
N LYS A 285 15.39 0.92 -14.34
CA LYS A 285 15.19 2.07 -15.25
C LYS A 285 13.76 2.61 -15.20
N LEU A 286 12.82 1.78 -14.78
CA LEU A 286 11.41 2.11 -14.73
C LEU A 286 10.71 1.28 -13.65
N PHE A 287 9.93 1.92 -12.80
CA PHE A 287 9.04 1.23 -11.87
C PHE A 287 7.67 1.06 -12.50
N VAL A 288 7.16 -0.18 -12.52
CA VAL A 288 5.85 -0.52 -13.08
C VAL A 288 4.94 -1.00 -11.97
N PHE A 289 3.80 -0.32 -11.81
CA PHE A 289 2.87 -0.55 -10.72
C PHE A 289 1.47 -0.88 -11.24
N PRO A 290 1.14 -2.18 -11.48
CA PRO A 290 -0.08 -2.61 -12.14
C PRO A 290 -1.27 -2.79 -11.20
N SER A 291 -1.23 -2.34 -9.96
CA SER A 291 -2.22 -2.61 -8.92
C SER A 291 -3.66 -2.37 -9.37
N GLY A 292 -4.56 -3.23 -8.91
CA GLY A 292 -6.00 -3.14 -9.19
C GLY A 292 -6.74 -2.16 -8.28
N TRP A 293 -6.29 -1.99 -7.05
CA TRP A 293 -6.77 -1.01 -6.05
C TRP A 293 -5.72 -0.80 -4.96
N GLU A 294 -5.73 0.40 -4.35
CA GLU A 294 -4.80 0.78 -3.28
C GLU A 294 -5.54 1.58 -2.18
N GLY A 295 -4.81 2.06 -1.22
CA GLY A 295 -5.23 3.12 -0.30
C GLY A 295 -4.40 4.37 -0.55
N PHE A 296 -3.12 4.28 -0.19
CA PHE A 296 -2.05 5.18 -0.56
C PHE A 296 -0.80 4.31 -0.79
N PRO A 297 -0.33 4.16 -2.03
CA PRO A 297 0.60 3.10 -2.41
C PRO A 297 2.03 3.36 -1.95
N MET A 298 2.44 2.74 -0.83
CA MET A 298 3.78 2.91 -0.26
C MET A 298 4.88 2.54 -1.26
N ALA A 299 4.77 1.39 -1.95
CA ALA A 299 5.79 0.95 -2.90
C ALA A 299 5.98 1.92 -4.08
N LEU A 300 4.93 2.63 -4.50
CA LEU A 300 5.02 3.67 -5.53
C LEU A 300 5.85 4.85 -5.02
N GLY A 301 5.55 5.36 -3.82
CA GLY A 301 6.31 6.45 -3.21
C GLY A 301 7.76 6.07 -2.91
N GLU A 302 8.01 4.85 -2.47
CA GLU A 302 9.36 4.32 -2.26
C GLU A 302 10.18 4.30 -3.55
N ALA A 303 9.58 3.91 -4.68
CA ALA A 303 10.22 3.95 -5.98
C ALA A 303 10.50 5.39 -6.43
N MET A 304 9.57 6.31 -6.20
CA MET A 304 9.75 7.74 -6.48
C MET A 304 10.90 8.35 -5.67
N ILE A 305 11.02 8.00 -4.37
CA ILE A 305 12.15 8.41 -3.52
C ILE A 305 13.47 7.83 -4.02
N CYS A 306 13.47 6.60 -4.51
CA CYS A 306 14.67 5.99 -5.12
C CYS A 306 15.07 6.65 -6.45
N GLY A 307 14.30 7.62 -6.94
CA GLY A 307 14.58 8.37 -8.15
C GLY A 307 14.18 7.64 -9.43
N LEU A 308 13.24 6.69 -9.37
CA LEU A 308 12.73 6.04 -10.57
C LEU A 308 11.57 6.80 -11.19
N PRO A 309 11.54 6.93 -12.53
CA PRO A 309 10.30 7.24 -13.23
C PRO A 309 9.29 6.11 -13.01
N VAL A 310 8.01 6.45 -12.88
CA VAL A 310 6.96 5.49 -12.53
C VAL A 310 5.85 5.45 -13.57
N VAL A 311 5.39 4.23 -13.88
CA VAL A 311 4.20 3.93 -14.68
C VAL A 311 3.25 3.13 -13.81
N SER A 312 2.10 3.69 -13.49
CA SER A 312 1.13 3.09 -12.57
C SER A 312 -0.24 2.99 -13.18
N THR A 313 -0.98 1.94 -12.88
CA THR A 313 -2.43 1.95 -13.14
C THR A 313 -3.08 3.15 -12.45
N ASP A 314 -4.07 3.73 -13.11
CA ASP A 314 -5.03 4.66 -12.50
C ASP A 314 -6.10 3.87 -11.73
N CYS A 315 -5.63 3.10 -10.76
CA CYS A 315 -6.53 2.30 -9.95
C CYS A 315 -7.25 3.14 -8.90
N PRO A 316 -8.40 2.67 -8.40
CA PRO A 316 -9.08 3.33 -7.29
C PRO A 316 -8.13 3.53 -6.12
N THR A 317 -8.10 4.76 -5.68
CA THR A 317 -7.40 5.38 -4.56
C THR A 317 -5.86 5.38 -4.65
N GLY A 318 -5.29 6.56 -4.49
CA GLY A 318 -3.87 6.82 -4.26
C GLY A 318 -3.00 7.16 -5.46
N PRO A 319 -2.85 6.33 -6.53
CA PRO A 319 -1.91 6.63 -7.61
C PRO A 319 -2.14 7.98 -8.29
N ARG A 320 -3.39 8.31 -8.65
CA ARG A 320 -3.74 9.61 -9.25
C ARG A 320 -3.37 10.78 -8.35
N GLU A 321 -3.64 10.68 -7.06
CA GLU A 321 -3.30 11.70 -6.06
C GLU A 321 -1.79 11.94 -5.98
N MET A 322 -0.98 10.90 -6.20
CA MET A 322 0.48 11.00 -6.21
C MET A 322 1.03 11.54 -7.53
N LEU A 323 0.53 11.04 -8.68
CA LEU A 323 1.15 11.25 -9.98
C LEU A 323 0.54 12.40 -10.80
N ALA A 324 -0.74 12.70 -10.58
CA ALA A 324 -1.48 13.73 -11.31
C ALA A 324 -2.47 14.47 -10.38
N PRO A 325 -1.99 15.12 -9.29
CA PRO A 325 -2.85 15.67 -8.23
C PRO A 325 -3.77 16.80 -8.71
N ALA A 326 -3.45 17.46 -9.82
CA ALA A 326 -4.25 18.52 -10.43
C ALA A 326 -5.40 17.98 -11.31
N SER A 327 -5.37 16.69 -11.68
CA SER A 327 -6.44 16.09 -12.48
C SER A 327 -7.65 15.71 -11.63
N ALA A 328 -8.83 15.66 -12.28
CA ALA A 328 -10.08 15.35 -11.59
C ALA A 328 -10.06 13.92 -11.00
N PRO A 329 -10.45 13.75 -9.74
CA PRO A 329 -10.57 12.43 -9.12
C PRO A 329 -11.68 11.61 -9.81
N GLY A 330 -11.55 10.28 -9.77
CA GLY A 330 -12.59 9.35 -10.27
C GLY A 330 -12.71 9.22 -11.80
N THR A 331 -11.88 9.92 -12.57
CA THR A 331 -11.85 9.77 -14.03
C THR A 331 -11.25 8.42 -14.40
N ARG A 332 -12.01 7.57 -15.10
CA ARG A 332 -11.45 6.36 -15.70
C ARG A 332 -10.81 6.70 -17.03
N ILE A 333 -9.52 6.47 -17.15
CA ILE A 333 -8.78 6.69 -18.40
C ILE A 333 -8.80 5.43 -19.26
N THR A 334 -8.85 5.61 -20.58
CA THR A 334 -8.74 4.56 -21.60
C THR A 334 -7.38 4.54 -22.26
N ASP A 335 -6.64 5.64 -22.16
CA ASP A 335 -5.31 5.86 -22.72
C ASP A 335 -4.34 6.30 -21.64
N ALA A 336 -3.05 6.36 -21.95
CA ALA A 336 -2.03 6.81 -21.02
C ALA A 336 -2.16 8.32 -20.73
N GLU A 337 -2.23 8.68 -19.46
CA GLU A 337 -2.15 10.08 -19.00
C GLU A 337 -0.74 10.37 -18.49
N TYR A 338 -0.03 11.23 -19.19
CA TYR A 338 1.28 11.73 -18.78
C TYR A 338 1.09 12.83 -17.75
N GLY A 339 0.97 12.42 -16.47
CA GLY A 339 0.78 13.33 -15.35
C GLY A 339 2.02 14.15 -15.01
N GLU A 340 1.92 15.04 -14.02
CA GLU A 340 3.02 15.89 -13.60
C GLU A 340 4.21 15.10 -13.00
N TYR A 341 3.92 14.00 -12.29
CA TYR A 341 4.93 13.25 -11.51
C TYR A 341 5.13 11.81 -11.95
N GLY A 342 4.46 11.37 -13.01
CA GLY A 342 4.53 10.01 -13.54
C GLY A 342 3.42 9.73 -14.52
N VAL A 343 3.36 8.50 -15.04
CA VAL A 343 2.39 8.11 -16.07
C VAL A 343 1.30 7.26 -15.44
N LEU A 344 0.04 7.67 -15.62
CA LEU A 344 -1.15 6.89 -15.26
C LEU A 344 -1.61 6.08 -16.46
N MET A 345 -1.95 4.83 -16.22
CA MET A 345 -2.34 3.84 -17.21
C MET A 345 -3.73 3.31 -16.94
N PRO A 346 -4.50 2.96 -17.98
CA PRO A 346 -5.76 2.29 -17.79
C PRO A 346 -5.59 0.96 -17.06
N LEU A 347 -6.59 0.57 -16.25
CA LEU A 347 -6.59 -0.67 -15.49
C LEU A 347 -6.49 -1.90 -16.41
N LEU A 348 -5.61 -2.83 -16.06
CA LEU A 348 -5.49 -4.13 -16.73
C LEU A 348 -6.63 -5.06 -16.26
N LYS A 349 -7.85 -4.85 -16.76
CA LYS A 349 -9.04 -5.69 -16.52
C LYS A 349 -9.38 -6.55 -17.73
N ASP A 350 -10.20 -7.57 -17.52
CA ASP A 350 -10.55 -8.56 -18.54
C ASP A 350 -11.30 -8.02 -19.75
N ASP A 351 -12.10 -6.96 -19.58
CA ASP A 351 -13.08 -6.51 -20.61
C ASP A 351 -12.50 -5.62 -21.73
N TYR A 352 -11.28 -5.07 -21.58
CA TYR A 352 -10.64 -4.15 -22.54
C TYR A 352 -9.26 -4.63 -23.00
N ARG A 353 -9.02 -5.94 -23.03
CA ARG A 353 -7.69 -6.55 -23.09
C ARG A 353 -6.81 -6.07 -24.25
N GLN A 354 -7.33 -5.94 -25.48
CA GLN A 354 -6.47 -5.68 -26.65
C GLN A 354 -6.02 -4.22 -26.70
N HIS A 355 -6.91 -3.26 -26.66
CA HIS A 355 -6.57 -1.84 -26.72
C HIS A 355 -5.72 -1.42 -25.51
N VAL A 356 -6.18 -1.71 -24.30
CA VAL A 356 -5.44 -1.38 -23.06
C VAL A 356 -4.03 -1.98 -23.07
N ARG A 357 -3.89 -3.25 -23.52
CA ARG A 357 -2.60 -3.89 -23.65
C ARG A 357 -1.69 -3.15 -24.64
N GLN A 358 -2.22 -2.70 -25.78
CA GLN A 358 -1.46 -1.92 -26.76
C GLN A 358 -1.00 -0.57 -26.20
N VAL A 359 -1.87 0.13 -25.44
CA VAL A 359 -1.51 1.37 -24.74
C VAL A 359 -0.38 1.13 -23.76
N TRP A 360 -0.45 0.04 -22.97
CA TRP A 360 0.63 -0.33 -22.05
C TRP A 360 1.94 -0.60 -22.77
N VAL A 361 1.91 -1.41 -23.83
CA VAL A 361 3.12 -1.76 -24.61
C VAL A 361 3.77 -0.51 -25.20
N ALA A 362 2.97 0.34 -25.85
CA ALA A 362 3.47 1.58 -26.46
C ALA A 362 4.09 2.52 -25.43
N THR A 363 3.44 2.66 -24.25
CA THR A 363 3.92 3.52 -23.18
C THR A 363 5.20 2.98 -22.54
N LEU A 364 5.26 1.68 -22.23
CA LEU A 364 6.45 1.06 -21.67
C LEU A 364 7.63 1.14 -22.66
N GLN A 365 7.38 0.87 -23.95
CA GLN A 365 8.40 1.01 -25.00
C GLN A 365 8.93 2.46 -25.06
N LYS A 366 8.05 3.46 -25.11
CA LYS A 366 8.42 4.88 -25.09
C LYS A 366 9.25 5.22 -23.85
N MET A 367 8.78 4.83 -22.67
CA MET A 367 9.49 5.09 -21.41
C MET A 367 10.85 4.41 -21.35
N LEU A 368 11.02 3.23 -21.94
CA LEU A 368 12.31 2.53 -21.96
C LEU A 368 13.31 3.09 -22.99
N LEU A 369 12.82 3.70 -24.07
CA LEU A 369 13.67 4.26 -25.14
C LEU A 369 14.03 5.72 -24.91
N ASP A 370 13.15 6.49 -24.30
CA ASP A 370 13.30 7.94 -24.11
C ASP A 370 13.99 8.25 -22.78
N ASN A 371 15.31 8.47 -22.84
CA ASN A 371 16.11 8.79 -21.65
C ASN A 371 15.77 10.17 -21.05
N GLU A 372 15.40 11.15 -21.88
CA GLU A 372 15.07 12.50 -21.44
C GLU A 372 13.73 12.48 -20.67
N LEU A 373 12.75 11.76 -21.20
CA LEU A 373 11.46 11.59 -20.55
C LEU A 373 11.62 10.87 -19.20
N ARG A 374 12.47 9.82 -19.12
CA ARG A 374 12.77 9.15 -17.86
C ARG A 374 13.45 10.07 -16.86
N ALA A 375 14.44 10.84 -17.29
CA ALA A 375 15.14 11.79 -16.43
C ALA A 375 14.19 12.89 -15.91
N HIS A 376 13.30 13.40 -16.78
CA HIS A 376 12.26 14.33 -16.39
C HIS A 376 11.39 13.75 -15.27
N TYR A 377 10.80 12.58 -15.47
CA TYR A 377 9.92 11.98 -14.46
C TYR A 377 10.64 11.57 -13.17
N ALA A 378 11.90 11.15 -13.26
CA ALA A 378 12.71 10.88 -12.08
C ALA A 378 12.88 12.13 -11.19
N ALA A 379 13.16 13.28 -11.81
CA ALA A 379 13.29 14.55 -11.12
C ALA A 379 11.94 15.02 -10.52
N GLN A 380 10.85 14.90 -11.28
CA GLN A 380 9.51 15.27 -10.80
C GLN A 380 9.05 14.37 -9.67
N ALA A 381 9.31 13.06 -9.76
CA ALA A 381 9.00 12.09 -8.70
C ALA A 381 9.68 12.47 -7.38
N ALA A 382 10.98 12.76 -7.40
CA ALA A 382 11.72 13.18 -6.21
C ALA A 382 11.11 14.47 -5.59
N LYS A 383 10.79 15.47 -6.42
CA LYS A 383 10.15 16.72 -5.97
C LYS A 383 8.78 16.45 -5.31
N ARG A 384 7.97 15.56 -5.91
CA ARG A 384 6.65 15.21 -5.36
C ARG A 384 6.75 14.62 -3.97
N MET A 385 7.78 13.82 -3.70
CA MET A 385 7.93 13.13 -2.44
C MET A 385 8.27 14.07 -1.26
N GLU A 386 8.64 15.33 -1.52
CA GLU A 386 8.79 16.36 -0.49
C GLU A 386 7.46 16.69 0.20
N ASP A 387 6.33 16.49 -0.48
CA ASP A 387 5.01 16.74 0.10
C ASP A 387 4.58 15.67 1.13
N PHE A 388 5.23 14.51 1.12
CA PHE A 388 4.87 13.36 1.95
C PHE A 388 5.95 13.03 3.00
N THR A 389 6.76 14.00 3.39
CA THR A 389 7.71 13.81 4.49
C THR A 389 7.00 13.70 5.83
N ALA A 390 7.62 13.01 6.79
CA ALA A 390 7.06 12.85 8.13
C ALA A 390 6.75 14.22 8.77
N GLU A 391 7.65 15.19 8.63
CA GLU A 391 7.49 16.53 9.22
C GLU A 391 6.23 17.23 8.73
N ARG A 392 5.94 17.19 7.42
CA ARG A 392 4.74 17.84 6.84
C ARG A 392 3.46 17.12 7.23
N ILE A 393 3.49 15.80 7.21
CA ILE A 393 2.30 14.98 7.49
C ILE A 393 1.95 15.03 8.97
N PHE A 394 2.95 15.03 9.88
CA PHE A 394 2.65 15.07 11.31
C PHE A 394 2.13 16.41 11.81
N GLN A 395 2.44 17.52 11.14
CA GLN A 395 1.76 18.79 11.41
C GLN A 395 0.23 18.69 11.26
N GLN A 396 -0.25 17.92 10.28
CA GLN A 396 -1.67 17.68 10.08
C GLN A 396 -2.25 16.75 11.15
N TRP A 397 -1.51 15.72 11.56
CA TRP A 397 -1.92 14.82 12.64
C TRP A 397 -2.02 15.56 13.98
N GLU A 398 -1.06 16.42 14.32
CA GLU A 398 -1.13 17.25 15.53
C GLU A 398 -2.37 18.14 15.55
N GLN A 399 -2.73 18.75 14.41
CA GLN A 399 -3.96 19.54 14.29
C GLN A 399 -5.21 18.70 14.59
N VAL A 400 -5.30 17.47 14.03
CA VAL A 400 -6.43 16.57 14.29
C VAL A 400 -6.47 16.16 15.77
N ILE A 401 -5.33 15.75 16.36
CA ILE A 401 -5.27 15.35 17.77
C ILE A 401 -5.69 16.51 18.67
N GLN A 402 -5.17 17.72 18.45
CA GLN A 402 -5.54 18.92 19.21
C GLN A 402 -7.03 19.26 19.04
N GLN A 403 -7.56 19.21 17.82
CA GLN A 403 -8.97 19.48 17.55
C GLN A 403 -9.92 18.50 18.26
N VAL A 404 -9.60 17.21 18.30
CA VAL A 404 -10.45 16.23 18.99
C VAL A 404 -10.32 16.33 20.50
N SER A 405 -9.13 16.64 21.02
CA SER A 405 -8.88 16.80 22.45
C SER A 405 -9.54 18.07 23.04
N ALA A 406 -9.73 19.11 22.22
CA ALA A 406 -10.37 20.36 22.66
C ALA A 406 -11.91 20.29 22.72
N ARG A 407 -12.52 19.27 22.12
CA ARG A 407 -13.98 19.01 22.14
C ARG A 407 -14.37 18.13 23.33
#